data_1876fe32936ab8716555de4e3a98ba9c
#
_entry.id   1876fe32936ab8716555de4e3a98ba9c
#
_cell.length_a   1.000
_cell.length_b   1.000
_cell.length_c   1.000
_cell.angle_alpha   90.00
_cell.angle_beta   90.00
_cell.angle_gamma   90.00
#
_symmetry.space_group_name_H-M   'P 1'
#
loop_
_entity.id
_entity.type
_entity.pdbx_description
1 polymer ?
#
loop_
_entity_poly.entity_id
_entity_poly.type
_entity_poly.pdbx_seq_one_letter_code
_entity_poly.pdbx_strand_id
1 'polypeptide(L)'
;MAVTASSEAMGASSSRASLNALDGVNFFLAALQSGFGPFVAVLLADEKWSQQSIGFVLSVGGFAGLLSQLPGGELLDAIRSKRFLIASGAIMVAVGALAIALWPTRPLVLAALVLQGLTGGLLGPAIAAVSLGLVGHSALAARLGRNQRFASAGALTAAAVMGVIGYFLSYRAIFLASSALLLPLLAALSRIRASEIHFGRACGQPDHHAPTPPPRIPRVTLWKNYGLLVFAGSLFLFQFANAALLPLAGEQLAYRSGTGASLLVSALIVVPQIVVIFLAPWSGRMAETWGRRPLLLLGFSAFAVRALLFSLTGDPRLLLFVQLLDGITGSTLGVLTALVVADLTRGTGRFNLAQGLVGTLAGIGASLSTAFFSLVAGNFGATAGFVSIACAALVLVLIVWLWMPETMPAGQRAQDHTAPG
;
A
#
# COMPACT_ATOMS: atom_id res chain seq x y z
N MET A 1 -24.22 47.07 12.47
CA MET A 1 -22.94 46.51 12.98
C MET A 1 -23.11 45.02 13.33
N ALA A 2 -23.44 44.17 12.36
CA ALA A 2 -23.67 42.72 12.59
C ALA A 2 -23.58 41.91 11.28
N VAL A 3 -22.64 42.22 10.37
CA VAL A 3 -22.46 41.46 9.08
C VAL A 3 -21.01 41.07 8.81
N THR A 4 -20.09 41.30 9.75
CA THR A 4 -18.66 40.99 9.54
C THR A 4 -18.14 39.77 10.31
N ALA A 5 -19.01 38.99 10.98
CA ALA A 5 -18.60 37.84 11.79
C ALA A 5 -18.77 36.47 11.10
N SER A 6 -19.24 36.40 9.85
CA SER A 6 -19.53 35.14 9.15
C SER A 6 -18.46 34.70 8.14
N SER A 7 -17.34 35.43 8.03
CA SER A 7 -16.27 35.15 7.04
C SER A 7 -15.07 34.36 7.61
N GLU A 8 -14.96 34.20 8.91
CA GLU A 8 -13.81 33.50 9.54
C GLU A 8 -14.04 32.00 9.83
N ALA A 9 -15.21 31.46 9.54
CA ALA A 9 -15.54 30.06 9.79
C ALA A 9 -15.36 29.13 8.56
N MET A 10 -14.71 29.59 7.49
CA MET A 10 -14.27 28.70 6.42
C MET A 10 -12.96 28.06 6.86
N GLY A 11 -13.05 26.81 7.35
CA GLY A 11 -11.93 26.01 7.81
C GLY A 11 -10.73 26.14 6.89
N ALA A 12 -9.57 26.45 7.48
CA ALA A 12 -8.32 26.67 6.77
C ALA A 12 -8.08 25.53 5.75
N SER A 13 -8.30 25.83 4.48
CA SER A 13 -7.99 24.90 3.39
C SER A 13 -6.48 24.66 3.38
N SER A 14 -6.06 23.39 3.34
CA SER A 14 -4.65 23.02 3.25
C SER A 14 -3.98 23.76 2.10
N SER A 15 -2.81 24.31 2.33
CA SER A 15 -2.07 25.04 1.31
C SER A 15 -1.66 24.13 0.15
N ARG A 16 -1.70 24.64 -1.07
CA ARG A 16 -1.17 23.93 -2.25
C ARG A 16 0.28 23.47 -2.02
N ALA A 17 1.06 24.23 -1.24
CA ALA A 17 2.43 23.89 -0.90
C ALA A 17 2.51 22.57 -0.08
N SER A 18 1.69 22.40 0.96
CA SER A 18 1.63 21.16 1.75
C SER A 18 1.12 19.98 0.93
N LEU A 19 0.14 20.19 0.05
CA LEU A 19 -0.39 19.12 -0.81
C LEU A 19 0.64 18.65 -1.85
N ASN A 20 1.38 19.57 -2.48
CA ASN A 20 2.46 19.23 -3.40
C ASN A 20 3.67 18.60 -2.68
N ALA A 21 3.95 19.05 -1.47
CA ALA A 21 4.98 18.44 -0.63
C ALA A 21 4.63 16.98 -0.27
N LEU A 22 3.36 16.69 -0.01
CA LEU A 22 2.89 15.32 0.24
C LEU A 22 3.02 14.44 -1.01
N ASP A 23 2.88 14.99 -2.22
CA ASP A 23 3.20 14.25 -3.46
C ASP A 23 4.66 13.83 -3.48
N GLY A 24 5.59 14.76 -3.16
CA GLY A 24 7.02 14.46 -3.05
C GLY A 24 7.32 13.41 -1.98
N VAL A 25 6.65 13.48 -0.82
CA VAL A 25 6.79 12.45 0.24
C VAL A 25 6.38 11.08 -0.29
N ASN A 26 5.24 10.96 -0.98
CA ASN A 26 4.80 9.67 -1.55
C ASN A 26 5.79 9.15 -2.60
N PHE A 27 6.29 10.02 -3.47
CA PHE A 27 7.25 9.65 -4.51
C PHE A 27 8.56 9.14 -3.88
N PHE A 28 9.21 9.94 -3.04
CA PHE A 28 10.52 9.60 -2.48
C PHE A 28 10.45 8.46 -1.46
N LEU A 29 9.35 8.33 -0.71
CA LEU A 29 9.19 7.22 0.22
C LEU A 29 9.02 5.89 -0.52
N ALA A 30 8.18 5.85 -1.56
CA ALA A 30 8.04 4.66 -2.39
C ALA A 30 9.36 4.30 -3.10
N ALA A 31 10.09 5.30 -3.59
CA ALA A 31 11.40 5.11 -4.19
C ALA A 31 12.42 4.54 -3.19
N LEU A 32 12.47 5.06 -1.96
CA LEU A 32 13.33 4.58 -0.89
C LEU A 32 13.03 3.11 -0.54
N GLN A 33 11.75 2.75 -0.39
CA GLN A 33 11.33 1.40 -0.06
C GLN A 33 11.58 0.39 -1.18
N SER A 34 11.51 0.82 -2.45
CA SER A 34 11.74 -0.05 -3.61
C SER A 34 13.17 -0.58 -3.69
N GLY A 35 14.14 0.09 -3.07
CA GLY A 35 15.53 -0.37 -3.01
C GLY A 35 15.72 -1.63 -2.15
N PHE A 36 14.81 -1.90 -1.21
CA PHE A 36 14.95 -3.06 -0.33
C PHE A 36 14.40 -4.36 -0.94
N GLY A 37 13.35 -4.35 -1.72
CA GLY A 37 12.67 -5.56 -2.20
C GLY A 37 13.61 -6.61 -2.82
N PRO A 38 13.58 -6.78 -4.14
CA PRO A 38 14.37 -7.81 -4.82
C PRO A 38 15.88 -7.59 -4.73
N PHE A 39 16.35 -6.35 -4.56
CA PHE A 39 17.78 -6.02 -4.57
C PHE A 39 18.53 -6.54 -3.34
N VAL A 40 17.88 -6.69 -2.18
CA VAL A 40 18.52 -7.31 -1.00
C VAL A 40 18.90 -8.75 -1.28
N ALA A 41 18.00 -9.54 -1.86
CA ALA A 41 18.27 -10.94 -2.18
C ALA A 41 19.44 -11.07 -3.16
N VAL A 42 19.49 -10.20 -4.17
CA VAL A 42 20.57 -10.19 -5.19
C VAL A 42 21.90 -9.79 -4.56
N LEU A 43 21.93 -8.74 -3.71
CA LEU A 43 23.17 -8.36 -3.01
C LEU A 43 23.69 -9.48 -2.11
N LEU A 44 22.82 -10.12 -1.34
CA LEU A 44 23.24 -11.21 -0.44
C LEU A 44 23.72 -12.45 -1.21
N ALA A 45 23.14 -12.71 -2.39
CA ALA A 45 23.62 -13.75 -3.29
C ALA A 45 25.00 -13.42 -3.87
N ASP A 46 25.25 -12.15 -4.24
CA ASP A 46 26.56 -11.65 -4.68
C ASP A 46 27.62 -11.76 -3.58
N GLU A 47 27.25 -11.49 -2.32
CA GLU A 47 28.06 -11.69 -1.12
C GLU A 47 28.19 -13.18 -0.71
N LYS A 48 27.76 -14.11 -1.59
CA LYS A 48 27.88 -15.58 -1.45
C LYS A 48 27.15 -16.16 -0.21
N TRP A 49 26.04 -15.54 0.20
CA TRP A 49 25.19 -16.13 1.21
C TRP A 49 24.43 -17.33 0.65
N SER A 50 24.21 -18.36 1.51
CA SER A 50 23.35 -19.48 1.11
C SER A 50 21.91 -19.03 0.90
N GLN A 51 21.22 -19.66 -0.05
CA GLN A 51 19.77 -19.43 -0.31
C GLN A 51 18.93 -19.54 0.98
N GLN A 52 19.29 -20.50 1.85
CA GLN A 52 18.62 -20.71 3.13
C GLN A 52 18.80 -19.52 4.07
N SER A 53 20.01 -18.93 4.14
CA SER A 53 20.27 -17.75 4.97
C SER A 53 19.54 -16.51 4.43
N ILE A 54 19.50 -16.34 3.12
CA ILE A 54 18.76 -15.24 2.46
C ILE A 54 17.27 -15.37 2.76
N GLY A 55 16.69 -16.56 2.55
CA GLY A 55 15.29 -16.83 2.85
C GLY A 55 14.94 -16.57 4.31
N PHE A 56 15.81 -16.99 5.24
CA PHE A 56 15.61 -16.78 6.67
C PHE A 56 15.54 -15.29 7.04
N VAL A 57 16.52 -14.48 6.62
CA VAL A 57 16.53 -13.04 7.00
C VAL A 57 15.38 -12.28 6.37
N LEU A 58 14.99 -12.59 5.12
CA LEU A 58 13.82 -11.99 4.46
C LEU A 58 12.51 -12.36 5.18
N SER A 59 12.38 -13.62 5.61
CA SER A 59 11.21 -14.08 6.35
C SER A 59 11.08 -13.40 7.71
N VAL A 60 12.18 -13.22 8.44
CA VAL A 60 12.18 -12.51 9.73
C VAL A 60 11.79 -11.04 9.54
N GLY A 61 12.30 -10.38 8.49
CA GLY A 61 11.88 -9.00 8.14
C GLY A 61 10.39 -8.91 7.82
N GLY A 62 9.86 -9.84 7.03
CA GLY A 62 8.43 -9.91 6.72
C GLY A 62 7.56 -10.15 7.95
N PHE A 63 8.00 -11.04 8.85
CA PHE A 63 7.30 -11.31 10.10
C PHE A 63 7.32 -10.11 11.05
N ALA A 64 8.43 -9.38 11.14
CA ALA A 64 8.49 -8.11 11.88
C ALA A 64 7.50 -7.09 11.32
N GLY A 65 7.36 -7.01 9.99
CA GLY A 65 6.37 -6.17 9.33
C GLY A 65 4.93 -6.53 9.70
N LEU A 66 4.61 -7.82 9.72
CA LEU A 66 3.31 -8.30 10.14
C LEU A 66 2.99 -7.89 11.60
N LEU A 67 3.92 -8.14 12.51
CA LEU A 67 3.76 -7.84 13.93
C LEU A 67 3.65 -6.33 14.20
N SER A 68 4.25 -5.49 13.37
CA SER A 68 4.26 -4.04 13.57
C SER A 68 2.95 -3.35 13.22
N GLN A 69 2.07 -3.96 12.43
CA GLN A 69 0.91 -3.28 11.85
C GLN A 69 -0.12 -2.84 12.90
N LEU A 70 -0.50 -3.72 13.82
CA LEU A 70 -1.43 -3.37 14.91
C LEU A 70 -0.82 -2.37 15.90
N PRO A 71 0.38 -2.61 16.48
CA PRO A 71 1.02 -1.63 17.36
C PRO A 71 1.32 -0.31 16.66
N GLY A 72 1.71 -0.36 15.39
CA GLY A 72 1.97 0.83 14.57
C GLY A 72 0.72 1.69 14.37
N GLY A 73 -0.42 1.07 14.10
CA GLY A 73 -1.70 1.77 14.00
C GLY A 73 -2.10 2.44 15.33
N GLU A 74 -1.91 1.76 16.44
CA GLU A 74 -2.17 2.33 17.77
C GLU A 74 -1.22 3.48 18.12
N LEU A 75 0.06 3.32 17.81
CA LEU A 75 1.08 4.36 17.99
C LEU A 75 0.72 5.61 17.17
N LEU A 76 0.25 5.41 15.93
CA LEU A 76 -0.23 6.49 15.09
C LEU A 76 -1.45 7.20 15.69
N ASP A 77 -2.40 6.49 16.28
CA ASP A 77 -3.53 7.13 16.95
C ASP A 77 -3.10 7.88 18.22
N ALA A 78 -2.00 7.48 18.87
CA ALA A 78 -1.51 8.09 20.09
C ALA A 78 -0.67 9.36 19.86
N ILE A 79 0.25 9.34 18.88
CA ILE A 79 1.23 10.40 18.66
C ILE A 79 0.64 11.54 17.83
N ARG A 80 0.75 12.77 18.31
CA ARG A 80 0.25 13.97 17.62
C ARG A 80 1.01 14.28 16.34
N SER A 81 2.35 14.18 16.36
CA SER A 81 3.19 14.51 15.22
C SER A 81 3.33 13.35 14.23
N LYS A 82 2.40 13.25 13.27
CA LYS A 82 2.46 12.25 12.19
C LYS A 82 3.70 12.45 11.31
N ARG A 83 4.14 13.71 11.12
CA ARG A 83 5.37 14.04 10.38
C ARG A 83 6.60 13.42 11.03
N PHE A 84 6.70 13.50 12.36
CA PHE A 84 7.81 12.88 13.10
C PHE A 84 7.85 11.37 12.88
N LEU A 85 6.71 10.69 12.90
CA LEU A 85 6.65 9.25 12.66
C LEU A 85 7.06 8.87 11.22
N ILE A 86 6.67 9.66 10.22
CA ILE A 86 7.13 9.44 8.84
C ILE A 86 8.64 9.68 8.74
N ALA A 87 9.16 10.76 9.35
CA ALA A 87 10.59 11.05 9.33
C ALA A 87 11.41 9.95 10.02
N SER A 88 11.02 9.54 11.23
CA SER A 88 11.72 8.50 11.97
C SER A 88 11.70 7.16 11.24
N GLY A 89 10.55 6.75 10.69
CA GLY A 89 10.45 5.55 9.87
C GLY A 89 11.33 5.60 8.62
N ALA A 90 11.32 6.72 7.90
CA ALA A 90 12.17 6.91 6.72
C ALA A 90 13.67 6.89 7.06
N ILE A 91 14.06 7.51 8.19
CA ILE A 91 15.46 7.46 8.69
C ILE A 91 15.84 6.02 9.03
N MET A 92 14.98 5.26 9.69
CA MET A 92 15.26 3.85 10.02
C MET A 92 15.47 3.01 8.75
N VAL A 93 14.63 3.20 7.72
CA VAL A 93 14.80 2.51 6.42
C VAL A 93 16.12 2.92 5.76
N ALA A 94 16.43 4.21 5.71
CA ALA A 94 17.65 4.71 5.06
C ALA A 94 18.93 4.28 5.81
N VAL A 95 18.92 4.30 7.15
CA VAL A 95 20.02 3.79 7.98
C VAL A 95 20.21 2.30 7.77
N GLY A 96 19.11 1.52 7.69
CA GLY A 96 19.16 0.10 7.34
C GLY A 96 19.79 -0.15 5.97
N ALA A 97 19.41 0.65 4.95
CA ALA A 97 20.00 0.58 3.62
C ALA A 97 21.50 0.89 3.65
N LEU A 98 21.88 1.96 4.35
CA LEU A 98 23.27 2.35 4.49
C LEU A 98 24.10 1.27 5.21
N ALA A 99 23.57 0.67 6.27
CA ALA A 99 24.21 -0.39 6.99
C ALA A 99 24.46 -1.63 6.11
N ILE A 100 23.47 -2.04 5.31
CA ILE A 100 23.61 -3.14 4.34
C ILE A 100 24.67 -2.81 3.26
N ALA A 101 24.71 -1.55 2.78
CA ALA A 101 25.67 -1.12 1.78
C ALA A 101 27.12 -1.18 2.28
N LEU A 102 27.35 -0.75 3.53
CA LEU A 102 28.70 -0.63 4.09
C LEU A 102 29.22 -1.96 4.65
N TRP A 103 28.37 -2.68 5.37
CA TRP A 103 28.77 -3.91 6.09
C TRP A 103 27.66 -4.97 6.03
N PRO A 104 27.57 -5.79 4.96
CA PRO A 104 26.53 -6.81 4.79
C PRO A 104 26.76 -8.04 5.68
N THR A 105 26.97 -7.82 6.98
CA THR A 105 27.12 -8.90 7.96
C THR A 105 25.75 -9.44 8.40
N ARG A 106 25.68 -10.72 8.80
CA ARG A 106 24.42 -11.38 9.19
C ARG A 106 23.61 -10.60 10.23
N PRO A 107 24.18 -10.13 11.36
CA PRO A 107 23.39 -9.41 12.37
C PRO A 107 22.90 -8.04 11.86
N LEU A 108 23.71 -7.34 11.07
CA LEU A 108 23.34 -6.01 10.52
C LEU A 108 22.25 -6.12 9.47
N VAL A 109 22.35 -7.08 8.56
CA VAL A 109 21.30 -7.34 7.56
C VAL A 109 19.99 -7.73 8.24
N LEU A 110 20.05 -8.62 9.23
CA LEU A 110 18.87 -9.02 9.99
C LEU A 110 18.22 -7.81 10.70
N ALA A 111 19.04 -7.00 11.40
CA ALA A 111 18.57 -5.80 12.07
C ALA A 111 17.93 -4.81 11.08
N ALA A 112 18.56 -4.56 9.92
CA ALA A 112 18.05 -3.67 8.89
C ALA A 112 16.71 -4.15 8.32
N LEU A 113 16.55 -5.45 8.06
CA LEU A 113 15.31 -6.03 7.55
C LEU A 113 14.19 -6.03 8.61
N VAL A 114 14.52 -6.26 9.88
CA VAL A 114 13.58 -6.11 10.99
C VAL A 114 13.12 -4.66 11.11
N LEU A 115 14.04 -3.70 11.08
CA LEU A 115 13.70 -2.26 11.11
C LEU A 115 12.83 -1.86 9.94
N GLN A 116 13.15 -2.32 8.73
CA GLN A 116 12.34 -2.08 7.54
C GLN A 116 10.94 -2.69 7.70
N GLY A 117 10.84 -3.92 8.17
CA GLY A 117 9.55 -4.56 8.44
C GLY A 117 8.72 -3.75 9.43
N LEU A 118 9.31 -3.38 10.57
CA LEU A 118 8.63 -2.57 11.59
C LEU A 118 8.11 -1.24 11.04
N THR A 119 8.88 -0.58 10.17
CA THR A 119 8.47 0.68 9.55
C THR A 119 7.43 0.50 8.45
N GLY A 120 7.41 -0.64 7.77
CA GLY A 120 6.43 -0.97 6.74
C GLY A 120 4.99 -0.93 7.24
N GLY A 121 4.72 -1.44 8.44
CA GLY A 121 3.41 -1.39 9.08
C GLY A 121 3.00 0.03 9.54
N LEU A 122 3.95 0.97 9.61
CA LEU A 122 3.72 2.32 10.12
C LEU A 122 3.56 3.36 9.01
N LEU A 123 4.40 3.33 7.98
CA LEU A 123 4.56 4.42 7.01
C LEU A 123 3.32 4.59 6.11
N GLY A 124 2.71 3.51 5.64
CA GLY A 124 1.49 3.55 4.83
C GLY A 124 0.32 4.20 5.58
N PRO A 125 -0.07 3.69 6.75
CA PRO A 125 -1.08 4.31 7.61
C PRO A 125 -0.74 5.76 7.99
N ALA A 126 0.54 6.11 8.24
CA ALA A 126 0.94 7.47 8.57
C ALA A 126 0.67 8.46 7.43
N ILE A 127 0.95 8.07 6.18
CA ILE A 127 0.63 8.89 5.00
C ILE A 127 -0.88 9.06 4.83
N ALA A 128 -1.66 7.99 5.02
CA ALA A 128 -3.11 8.07 4.97
C ALA A 128 -3.67 8.98 6.07
N ALA A 129 -3.10 8.91 7.29
CA ALA A 129 -3.46 9.79 8.39
C ALA A 129 -3.13 11.27 8.12
N VAL A 130 -1.94 11.56 7.56
CA VAL A 130 -1.57 12.92 7.12
C VAL A 130 -2.51 13.42 6.04
N SER A 131 -2.85 12.56 5.07
CA SER A 131 -3.79 12.89 4.00
C SER A 131 -5.16 13.25 4.57
N LEU A 132 -5.71 12.41 5.44
CA LEU A 132 -7.00 12.65 6.11
C LEU A 132 -6.94 13.92 6.98
N GLY A 133 -5.85 14.12 7.71
CA GLY A 133 -5.63 15.30 8.55
C GLY A 133 -5.56 16.61 7.77
N LEU A 134 -5.03 16.58 6.54
CA LEU A 134 -4.93 17.74 5.66
C LEU A 134 -6.25 18.04 4.96
N VAL A 135 -6.86 17.07 4.26
CA VAL A 135 -7.97 17.35 3.35
C VAL A 135 -9.35 17.01 3.92
N GLY A 136 -9.42 16.32 5.08
CA GLY A 136 -10.69 15.84 5.63
C GLY A 136 -11.28 14.68 4.82
N HIS A 137 -12.47 14.21 5.22
CA HIS A 137 -13.13 13.06 4.58
C HIS A 137 -13.66 13.39 3.17
N SER A 138 -14.09 14.62 2.92
CA SER A 138 -14.73 15.00 1.65
C SER A 138 -13.79 14.96 0.45
N ALA A 139 -12.51 15.26 0.63
CA ALA A 139 -11.51 15.26 -0.45
C ALA A 139 -10.49 14.11 -0.32
N LEU A 140 -10.74 13.16 0.59
CA LEU A 140 -9.78 12.09 0.88
C LEU A 140 -9.60 11.16 -0.32
N ALA A 141 -10.67 10.79 -1.01
CA ALA A 141 -10.62 9.86 -2.14
C ALA A 141 -9.73 10.39 -3.27
N ALA A 142 -9.95 11.64 -3.70
CA ALA A 142 -9.13 12.30 -4.70
C ALA A 142 -7.67 12.42 -4.25
N ARG A 143 -7.44 12.72 -2.94
CA ARG A 143 -6.08 12.81 -2.37
C ARG A 143 -5.37 11.46 -2.38
N LEU A 144 -6.02 10.37 -1.98
CA LEU A 144 -5.44 9.02 -1.99
C LEU A 144 -5.12 8.55 -3.41
N GLY A 145 -5.98 8.86 -4.39
CA GLY A 145 -5.69 8.60 -5.81
C GLY A 145 -4.42 9.30 -6.28
N ARG A 146 -4.23 10.56 -5.87
CA ARG A 146 -3.02 11.33 -6.18
C ARG A 146 -1.79 10.77 -5.44
N ASN A 147 -1.92 10.39 -4.18
CA ASN A 147 -0.85 9.74 -3.41
C ASN A 147 -0.37 8.47 -4.11
N GLN A 148 -1.30 7.60 -4.51
CA GLN A 148 -1.00 6.34 -5.17
C GLN A 148 -0.30 6.56 -6.52
N ARG A 149 -0.72 7.56 -7.29
CA ARG A 149 -0.03 7.96 -8.53
C ARG A 149 1.44 8.29 -8.29
N PHE A 150 1.73 9.16 -7.31
CA PHE A 150 3.10 9.56 -7.01
C PHE A 150 3.92 8.44 -6.39
N ALA A 151 3.32 7.58 -5.56
CA ALA A 151 3.99 6.41 -5.02
C ALA A 151 4.39 5.43 -6.15
N SER A 152 3.48 5.12 -7.08
CA SER A 152 3.79 4.26 -8.22
C SER A 152 4.82 4.88 -9.17
N ALA A 153 4.78 6.20 -9.39
CA ALA A 153 5.80 6.89 -10.17
C ALA A 153 7.17 6.83 -9.48
N GLY A 154 7.23 6.98 -8.16
CA GLY A 154 8.45 6.84 -7.37
C GLY A 154 9.01 5.42 -7.43
N ALA A 155 8.17 4.41 -7.24
CA ALA A 155 8.57 3.01 -7.32
C ALA A 155 9.10 2.63 -8.71
N LEU A 156 8.39 3.05 -9.77
CA LEU A 156 8.80 2.81 -11.15
C LEU A 156 10.14 3.47 -11.47
N THR A 157 10.31 4.76 -11.13
CA THR A 157 11.54 5.52 -11.34
C THR A 157 12.70 4.88 -10.56
N ALA A 158 12.47 4.51 -9.31
CA ALA A 158 13.48 3.86 -8.49
C ALA A 158 13.89 2.51 -9.07
N ALA A 159 12.94 1.67 -9.49
CA ALA A 159 13.27 0.38 -10.10
C ALA A 159 14.15 0.54 -11.35
N ALA A 160 13.83 1.51 -12.23
CA ALA A 160 14.61 1.80 -13.42
C ALA A 160 16.01 2.31 -13.07
N VAL A 161 16.12 3.34 -12.22
CA VAL A 161 17.40 3.96 -11.84
C VAL A 161 18.29 2.97 -11.07
N MET A 162 17.72 2.23 -10.11
CA MET A 162 18.46 1.24 -9.32
C MET A 162 18.91 0.05 -10.16
N GLY A 163 18.11 -0.36 -11.17
CA GLY A 163 18.53 -1.36 -12.15
C GLY A 163 19.77 -0.92 -12.96
N VAL A 164 19.78 0.34 -13.41
CA VAL A 164 20.94 0.94 -14.10
C VAL A 164 22.14 1.04 -13.17
N ILE A 165 21.97 1.52 -11.94
CA ILE A 165 23.04 1.58 -10.92
C ILE A 165 23.61 0.20 -10.64
N GLY A 166 22.76 -0.82 -10.47
CA GLY A 166 23.19 -2.21 -10.22
C GLY A 166 24.01 -2.79 -11.38
N TYR A 167 23.62 -2.46 -12.62
CA TYR A 167 24.31 -2.94 -13.82
C TYR A 167 25.68 -2.26 -14.05
N PHE A 168 25.76 -0.93 -13.92
CA PHE A 168 26.96 -0.18 -14.27
C PHE A 168 27.93 0.02 -13.09
N LEU A 169 27.45 0.04 -11.85
CA LEU A 169 28.28 0.31 -10.69
C LEU A 169 28.44 -0.94 -9.80
N SER A 170 27.42 -1.20 -8.94
CA SER A 170 27.39 -2.36 -8.06
C SER A 170 26.04 -2.48 -7.34
N TYR A 171 25.75 -3.67 -6.80
CA TYR A 171 24.55 -3.84 -5.95
C TYR A 171 24.63 -3.03 -4.65
N ARG A 172 25.82 -2.80 -4.09
CA ARG A 172 26.01 -1.91 -2.91
C ARG A 172 25.64 -0.47 -3.21
N ALA A 173 25.96 0.02 -4.44
CA ALA A 173 25.61 1.36 -4.85
C ALA A 173 24.09 1.62 -4.91
N ILE A 174 23.26 0.58 -5.12
CA ILE A 174 21.80 0.67 -5.05
C ILE A 174 21.37 1.11 -3.64
N PHE A 175 21.94 0.51 -2.60
CA PHE A 175 21.58 0.83 -1.21
C PHE A 175 22.11 2.21 -0.78
N LEU A 176 23.25 2.65 -1.29
CA LEU A 176 23.74 4.01 -1.11
C LEU A 176 22.82 5.04 -1.78
N ALA A 177 22.41 4.77 -3.02
CA ALA A 177 21.47 5.62 -3.73
C ALA A 177 20.09 5.66 -3.04
N SER A 178 19.60 4.51 -2.55
CA SER A 178 18.38 4.43 -1.76
C SER A 178 18.47 5.27 -0.50
N SER A 179 19.58 5.18 0.25
CA SER A 179 19.80 5.99 1.46
C SER A 179 19.82 7.48 1.14
N ALA A 180 20.39 7.89 0.01
CA ALA A 180 20.46 9.29 -0.41
C ALA A 180 19.06 9.89 -0.68
N LEU A 181 18.06 9.06 -1.03
CA LEU A 181 16.67 9.50 -1.22
C LEU A 181 16.02 10.01 0.09
N LEU A 182 16.61 9.73 1.24
CA LEU A 182 16.19 10.31 2.52
C LEU A 182 16.24 11.84 2.49
N LEU A 183 17.25 12.44 1.87
CA LEU A 183 17.44 13.89 1.84
C LEU A 183 16.27 14.61 1.15
N PRO A 184 15.90 14.30 -0.11
CA PRO A 184 14.76 14.92 -0.75
C PRO A 184 13.42 14.54 -0.08
N LEU A 185 13.31 13.34 0.53
CA LEU A 185 12.14 12.96 1.31
C LEU A 185 11.95 13.88 2.52
N LEU A 186 13.00 14.09 3.32
CA LEU A 186 12.94 14.98 4.49
C LEU A 186 12.72 16.45 4.05
N ALA A 187 13.31 16.89 2.96
CA ALA A 187 13.08 18.21 2.38
C ALA A 187 11.61 18.38 1.93
N ALA A 188 11.00 17.37 1.32
CA ALA A 188 9.57 17.38 1.00
C ALA A 188 8.72 17.39 2.27
N LEU A 189 9.04 16.54 3.25
CA LEU A 189 8.30 16.43 4.50
C LEU A 189 8.36 17.74 5.33
N SER A 190 9.49 18.46 5.32
CA SER A 190 9.63 19.74 6.03
C SER A 190 8.72 20.83 5.47
N ARG A 191 8.37 20.77 4.18
CA ARG A 191 7.47 21.73 3.53
C ARG A 191 5.99 21.54 3.88
N ILE A 192 5.61 20.39 4.46
CA ILE A 192 4.27 20.17 4.98
C ILE A 192 4.14 20.95 6.29
N ARG A 193 3.24 21.91 6.38
CA ARG A 193 3.00 22.70 7.59
C ARG A 193 2.30 21.86 8.65
N ALA A 194 2.92 21.71 9.83
CA ALA A 194 2.35 20.92 10.92
C ALA A 194 1.00 21.47 11.43
N SER A 195 0.81 22.79 11.36
CA SER A 195 -0.43 23.47 11.74
C SER A 195 -1.63 23.14 10.84
N GLU A 196 -1.37 22.70 9.60
CA GLU A 196 -2.42 22.32 8.65
C GLU A 196 -2.89 20.87 8.84
N ILE A 197 -2.17 20.04 9.61
CA ILE A 197 -2.53 18.66 9.91
C ILE A 197 -3.41 18.63 11.16
N HIS A 198 -4.72 18.49 10.97
CA HIS A 198 -5.64 18.38 12.11
C HIS A 198 -5.56 16.98 12.73
N PHE A 199 -5.05 16.91 13.95
CA PHE A 199 -4.82 15.65 14.65
C PHE A 199 -6.10 14.80 14.80
N GLY A 200 -7.23 15.42 15.17
CA GLY A 200 -8.50 14.73 15.31
C GLY A 200 -8.93 14.06 14.01
N ARG A 201 -8.88 14.79 12.88
CA ARG A 201 -9.17 14.24 11.55
C ARG A 201 -8.23 13.08 11.20
N ALA A 202 -6.93 13.24 11.46
CA ALA A 202 -5.91 12.21 11.20
C ALA A 202 -6.13 10.91 12.00
N CYS A 203 -6.96 10.94 13.03
CA CYS A 203 -7.40 9.77 13.78
C CYS A 203 -8.84 9.33 13.43
N GLY A 204 -9.50 9.97 12.45
CA GLY A 204 -10.86 9.63 12.01
C GLY A 204 -11.97 10.31 12.83
N GLN A 205 -11.66 11.42 13.54
CA GLN A 205 -12.70 12.23 14.21
C GLN A 205 -13.46 13.09 13.20
N PRO A 206 -14.71 13.50 13.50
CA PRO A 206 -15.50 14.38 12.64
C PRO A 206 -14.86 15.76 12.46
N ASP A 207 -15.21 16.44 11.38
CA ASP A 207 -14.69 17.77 11.03
C ASP A 207 -15.20 18.92 11.94
N HIS A 208 -16.08 18.63 12.90
CA HIS A 208 -16.64 19.65 13.77
C HIS A 208 -15.66 20.02 14.88
N HIS A 209 -15.52 21.34 15.13
CA HIS A 209 -14.73 21.94 16.20
C HIS A 209 -15.44 21.74 17.57
N ALA A 210 -15.50 20.51 18.05
CA ALA A 210 -15.85 20.28 19.45
C ALA A 210 -14.64 20.73 20.30
N PRO A 211 -14.86 21.56 21.33
CA PRO A 211 -13.78 22.04 22.20
C PRO A 211 -13.03 20.92 22.93
N THR A 212 -13.65 19.76 23.05
CA THR A 212 -13.02 18.53 23.57
C THR A 212 -13.10 17.43 22.54
N PRO A 213 -11.96 16.78 22.19
CA PRO A 213 -12.00 15.64 21.30
C PRO A 213 -12.91 14.55 21.91
N PRO A 214 -13.83 13.96 21.13
CA PRO A 214 -14.66 12.89 21.64
C PRO A 214 -13.78 11.75 22.18
N PRO A 215 -14.21 11.07 23.25
CA PRO A 215 -13.46 9.95 23.82
C PRO A 215 -13.27 8.87 22.76
N ARG A 216 -12.04 8.33 22.69
CA ARG A 216 -11.74 7.21 21.80
C ARG A 216 -12.59 6.02 22.19
N ILE A 217 -13.29 5.41 21.23
CA ILE A 217 -14.06 4.20 21.52
C ILE A 217 -13.14 3.04 21.96
N PRO A 218 -13.63 2.12 22.79
CA PRO A 218 -12.89 0.91 23.16
C PRO A 218 -12.45 0.11 21.93
N ARG A 219 -11.28 -0.54 21.97
CA ARG A 219 -10.77 -1.41 20.87
C ARG A 219 -11.78 -2.50 20.48
N VAL A 220 -12.49 -3.04 21.45
CA VAL A 220 -13.52 -4.11 21.25
C VAL A 220 -14.62 -3.66 20.28
N THR A 221 -14.90 -2.36 20.18
CA THR A 221 -15.96 -1.86 19.29
C THR A 221 -15.59 -2.03 17.80
N LEU A 222 -14.28 -2.02 17.44
CA LEU A 222 -13.84 -2.29 16.06
C LEU A 222 -14.20 -3.71 15.61
N TRP A 223 -14.09 -4.69 16.51
CA TRP A 223 -14.45 -6.09 16.24
C TRP A 223 -15.96 -6.33 16.09
N LYS A 224 -16.79 -5.35 16.47
CA LYS A 224 -18.24 -5.39 16.28
C LYS A 224 -18.69 -4.69 15.00
N ASN A 225 -17.78 -3.99 14.31
CA ASN A 225 -18.10 -3.33 13.05
C ASN A 225 -18.10 -4.36 11.91
N TYR A 226 -19.31 -4.79 11.54
CA TYR A 226 -19.51 -5.78 10.48
C TYR A 226 -18.83 -5.41 9.17
N GLY A 227 -18.98 -4.16 8.70
CA GLY A 227 -18.36 -3.69 7.47
C GLY A 227 -16.84 -3.77 7.50
N LEU A 228 -16.22 -3.42 8.64
CA LEU A 228 -14.78 -3.51 8.84
C LEU A 228 -14.28 -4.96 8.80
N LEU A 229 -15.01 -5.89 9.41
CA LEU A 229 -14.64 -7.30 9.41
C LEU A 229 -14.77 -7.93 8.02
N VAL A 230 -15.86 -7.63 7.29
CA VAL A 230 -16.03 -8.10 5.90
C VAL A 230 -14.92 -7.54 5.02
N PHE A 231 -14.60 -6.26 5.16
CA PHE A 231 -13.53 -5.64 4.38
C PHE A 231 -12.15 -6.22 4.70
N ALA A 232 -11.83 -6.39 5.98
CA ALA A 232 -10.58 -6.99 6.43
C ALA A 232 -10.45 -8.46 5.98
N GLY A 233 -11.53 -9.24 6.07
CA GLY A 233 -11.60 -10.60 5.52
C GLY A 233 -11.44 -10.65 4.00
N SER A 234 -12.00 -9.67 3.29
CA SER A 234 -11.82 -9.54 1.85
C SER A 234 -10.36 -9.25 1.48
N LEU A 235 -9.67 -8.37 2.22
CA LEU A 235 -8.26 -8.10 1.97
C LEU A 235 -7.34 -9.26 2.40
N PHE A 236 -7.69 -10.00 3.45
CA PHE A 236 -7.03 -11.27 3.76
C PHE A 236 -7.12 -12.23 2.57
N LEU A 237 -8.32 -12.49 2.05
CA LEU A 237 -8.54 -13.42 0.96
C LEU A 237 -7.90 -12.92 -0.35
N PHE A 238 -7.95 -11.61 -0.61
CA PHE A 238 -7.24 -11.00 -1.73
C PHE A 238 -5.74 -11.27 -1.67
N GLN A 239 -5.10 -10.96 -0.54
CA GLN A 239 -3.66 -11.17 -0.38
C GLN A 239 -3.29 -12.64 -0.32
N PHE A 240 -4.15 -13.49 0.26
CA PHE A 240 -4.00 -14.95 0.21
C PHE A 240 -3.99 -15.48 -1.23
N ALA A 241 -4.84 -14.97 -2.11
CA ALA A 241 -4.83 -15.39 -3.51
C ALA A 241 -3.73 -14.70 -4.34
N ASN A 242 -3.48 -13.39 -4.11
CA ASN A 242 -2.63 -12.57 -4.98
C ASN A 242 -1.12 -12.80 -4.78
N ALA A 243 -0.66 -13.02 -3.53
CA ALA A 243 0.77 -13.00 -3.23
C ALA A 243 1.56 -14.17 -3.88
N ALA A 244 0.91 -15.32 -4.12
CA ALA A 244 1.54 -16.46 -4.80
C ALA A 244 1.57 -16.34 -6.33
N LEU A 245 0.73 -15.49 -6.93
CA LEU A 245 0.52 -15.49 -8.38
C LEU A 245 1.77 -15.10 -9.15
N LEU A 246 2.47 -14.06 -8.72
CA LEU A 246 3.70 -13.60 -9.37
C LEU A 246 4.88 -14.57 -9.18
N PRO A 247 5.16 -15.11 -7.97
CA PRO A 247 6.14 -16.17 -7.78
C PRO A 247 5.91 -17.40 -8.66
N LEU A 248 4.69 -17.93 -8.72
CA LEU A 248 4.35 -19.07 -9.56
C LEU A 248 4.52 -18.76 -11.06
N ALA A 249 4.12 -17.56 -11.50
CA ALA A 249 4.33 -17.12 -12.87
C ALA A 249 5.82 -16.98 -13.20
N GLY A 250 6.60 -16.43 -12.28
CA GLY A 250 8.06 -16.29 -12.43
C GLY A 250 8.76 -17.62 -12.56
N GLU A 251 8.38 -18.61 -11.72
CA GLU A 251 8.88 -19.98 -11.80
C GLU A 251 8.58 -20.63 -13.14
N GLN A 252 7.32 -20.52 -13.62
CA GLN A 252 6.92 -21.06 -14.91
C GLN A 252 7.65 -20.39 -16.10
N LEU A 253 7.87 -19.08 -16.04
CA LEU A 253 8.65 -18.34 -17.04
C LEU A 253 10.13 -18.74 -17.04
N ALA A 254 10.71 -18.99 -15.86
CA ALA A 254 12.09 -19.44 -15.74
C ALA A 254 12.31 -20.80 -16.44
N TYR A 255 11.36 -21.74 -16.28
CA TYR A 255 11.42 -23.02 -16.98
C TYR A 255 11.26 -22.90 -18.50
N ARG A 256 10.50 -21.92 -19.01
CA ARG A 256 10.21 -21.79 -20.45
C ARG A 256 11.16 -20.88 -21.21
N SER A 257 11.64 -19.79 -20.58
CA SER A 257 12.32 -18.68 -21.26
C SER A 257 13.82 -18.58 -20.96
N GLY A 258 14.37 -19.44 -20.10
CA GLY A 258 15.79 -19.46 -19.80
C GLY A 258 16.34 -18.08 -19.36
N THR A 259 17.36 -17.57 -20.06
CA THR A 259 18.01 -16.30 -19.74
C THR A 259 17.11 -15.04 -19.88
N GLY A 260 16.00 -15.13 -20.62
CA GLY A 260 15.03 -14.04 -20.76
C GLY A 260 14.03 -13.91 -19.61
N ALA A 261 13.95 -14.90 -18.72
CA ALA A 261 12.94 -14.94 -17.67
C ALA A 261 13.02 -13.73 -16.70
N SER A 262 14.23 -13.29 -16.35
CA SER A 262 14.41 -12.15 -15.43
C SER A 262 13.84 -10.84 -15.98
N LEU A 263 14.03 -10.59 -17.28
CA LEU A 263 13.48 -9.41 -17.96
C LEU A 263 11.94 -9.46 -17.98
N LEU A 264 11.37 -10.64 -18.27
CA LEU A 264 9.92 -10.84 -18.27
C LEU A 264 9.30 -10.66 -16.88
N VAL A 265 9.91 -11.22 -15.85
CA VAL A 265 9.47 -11.04 -14.46
C VAL A 265 9.53 -9.55 -14.05
N SER A 266 10.60 -8.86 -14.43
CA SER A 266 10.72 -7.42 -14.19
C SER A 266 9.62 -6.64 -14.90
N ALA A 267 9.31 -6.98 -16.15
CA ALA A 267 8.22 -6.36 -16.89
C ALA A 267 6.85 -6.61 -16.26
N LEU A 268 6.60 -7.82 -15.70
CA LEU A 268 5.37 -8.13 -14.96
C LEU A 268 5.19 -7.24 -13.71
N ILE A 269 6.28 -6.74 -13.12
CA ILE A 269 6.22 -5.82 -11.97
C ILE A 269 6.03 -4.36 -12.43
N VAL A 270 6.69 -3.97 -13.52
CA VAL A 270 6.72 -2.59 -14.03
C VAL A 270 5.42 -2.20 -14.72
N VAL A 271 4.85 -3.10 -15.54
CA VAL A 271 3.64 -2.82 -16.32
C VAL A 271 2.46 -2.35 -15.46
N PRO A 272 2.11 -3.00 -14.34
CA PRO A 272 1.05 -2.51 -13.46
C PRO A 272 1.30 -1.11 -12.91
N GLN A 273 2.55 -0.75 -12.59
CA GLN A 273 2.86 0.57 -12.05
C GLN A 273 2.53 1.69 -13.03
N ILE A 274 2.76 1.46 -14.32
CA ILE A 274 2.37 2.41 -15.37
C ILE A 274 0.86 2.61 -15.38
N VAL A 275 0.08 1.54 -15.32
CA VAL A 275 -1.37 1.61 -15.27
C VAL A 275 -1.85 2.37 -14.02
N VAL A 276 -1.27 2.08 -12.85
CA VAL A 276 -1.62 2.74 -11.59
C VAL A 276 -1.36 4.25 -11.66
N ILE A 277 -0.27 4.70 -12.28
CA ILE A 277 0.03 6.14 -12.42
C ILE A 277 -1.13 6.90 -13.10
N PHE A 278 -1.77 6.30 -14.07
CA PHE A 278 -2.88 6.94 -14.80
C PHE A 278 -4.24 6.67 -14.17
N LEU A 279 -4.49 5.44 -13.71
CA LEU A 279 -5.81 5.04 -13.20
C LEU A 279 -6.06 5.43 -11.74
N ALA A 280 -5.06 5.56 -10.88
CA ALA A 280 -5.29 5.84 -9.47
C ALA A 280 -6.01 7.19 -9.21
N PRO A 281 -5.69 8.30 -9.90
CA PRO A 281 -6.48 9.53 -9.78
C PRO A 281 -7.92 9.39 -10.29
N TRP A 282 -8.14 8.57 -11.31
CA TRP A 282 -9.48 8.24 -11.81
C TRP A 282 -10.25 7.43 -10.76
N SER A 283 -9.62 6.38 -10.17
CA SER A 283 -10.22 5.58 -9.10
C SER A 283 -10.63 6.44 -7.90
N GLY A 284 -9.81 7.43 -7.53
CA GLY A 284 -10.16 8.38 -6.47
C GLY A 284 -11.42 9.18 -6.76
N ARG A 285 -11.56 9.69 -7.99
CA ARG A 285 -12.77 10.42 -8.41
C ARG A 285 -14.00 9.52 -8.52
N MET A 286 -13.83 8.34 -9.10
CA MET A 286 -14.92 7.38 -9.25
C MET A 286 -15.41 6.84 -7.91
N ALA A 287 -14.54 6.78 -6.90
CA ALA A 287 -14.96 6.44 -5.55
C ALA A 287 -16.00 7.43 -4.99
N GLU A 288 -15.94 8.70 -5.37
CA GLU A 288 -16.89 9.74 -4.94
C GLU A 288 -18.21 9.68 -5.69
N THR A 289 -18.23 9.21 -6.94
CA THR A 289 -19.44 9.19 -7.80
C THR A 289 -20.13 7.83 -7.81
N TRP A 290 -19.38 6.74 -8.06
CA TRP A 290 -19.94 5.38 -8.14
C TRP A 290 -20.17 4.75 -6.78
N GLY A 291 -19.45 5.20 -5.74
CA GLY A 291 -19.40 4.57 -4.43
C GLY A 291 -18.20 3.63 -4.29
N ARG A 292 -18.02 3.13 -3.06
CA ARG A 292 -16.83 2.31 -2.71
C ARG A 292 -17.01 0.86 -3.14
N ARG A 293 -18.21 0.28 -2.94
CA ARG A 293 -18.50 -1.12 -3.23
C ARG A 293 -18.40 -1.48 -4.73
N PRO A 294 -18.97 -0.72 -5.69
CA PRO A 294 -18.81 -1.00 -7.12
C PRO A 294 -17.35 -0.95 -7.56
N LEU A 295 -16.59 -0.02 -7.02
CA LEU A 295 -15.17 0.12 -7.37
C LEU A 295 -14.31 -1.00 -6.77
N LEU A 296 -14.63 -1.50 -5.56
CA LEU A 296 -14.03 -2.71 -4.98
C LEU A 296 -14.31 -3.92 -5.86
N LEU A 297 -15.57 -4.07 -6.31
CA LEU A 297 -15.95 -5.17 -7.21
C LEU A 297 -15.19 -5.09 -8.54
N LEU A 298 -15.01 -3.90 -9.10
CA LEU A 298 -14.18 -3.71 -10.30
C LEU A 298 -12.74 -4.20 -10.07
N GLY A 299 -12.10 -3.78 -8.98
CA GLY A 299 -10.73 -4.18 -8.66
C GLY A 299 -10.57 -5.68 -8.42
N PHE A 300 -11.47 -6.28 -7.64
CA PHE A 300 -11.42 -7.72 -7.38
C PHE A 300 -11.83 -8.56 -8.58
N SER A 301 -12.75 -8.09 -9.43
CA SER A 301 -13.09 -8.76 -10.69
C SER A 301 -11.92 -8.72 -11.67
N ALA A 302 -11.22 -7.59 -11.79
CA ALA A 302 -9.99 -7.51 -12.58
C ALA A 302 -8.94 -8.51 -12.10
N PHE A 303 -8.78 -8.67 -10.78
CA PHE A 303 -7.91 -9.69 -10.20
C PHE A 303 -8.37 -11.11 -10.52
N ALA A 304 -9.67 -11.43 -10.41
CA ALA A 304 -10.20 -12.75 -10.71
C ALA A 304 -10.01 -13.11 -12.19
N VAL A 305 -10.28 -12.17 -13.10
CA VAL A 305 -10.03 -12.35 -14.55
C VAL A 305 -8.55 -12.54 -14.82
N ARG A 306 -7.67 -11.75 -14.16
CA ARG A 306 -6.21 -11.94 -14.27
C ARG A 306 -5.78 -13.33 -13.85
N ALA A 307 -6.21 -13.80 -12.69
CA ALA A 307 -5.86 -15.13 -12.19
C ALA A 307 -6.35 -16.25 -13.12
N LEU A 308 -7.56 -16.12 -13.66
CA LEU A 308 -8.10 -17.06 -14.65
C LEU A 308 -7.26 -17.06 -15.93
N LEU A 309 -6.93 -15.90 -16.47
CA LEU A 309 -6.12 -15.79 -17.70
C LEU A 309 -4.71 -16.37 -17.50
N PHE A 310 -4.10 -16.22 -16.31
CA PHE A 310 -2.83 -16.88 -16.00
C PHE A 310 -2.93 -18.40 -15.99
N SER A 311 -4.11 -18.98 -15.71
CA SER A 311 -4.33 -20.44 -15.81
C SER A 311 -4.48 -20.94 -17.25
N LEU A 312 -4.89 -20.06 -18.16
CA LEU A 312 -5.23 -20.41 -19.55
C LEU A 312 -4.07 -20.21 -20.53
N THR A 313 -3.13 -19.34 -20.21
CA THR A 313 -2.02 -19.01 -21.11
C THR A 313 -0.66 -19.16 -20.44
N GLY A 314 0.31 -19.67 -21.20
CA GLY A 314 1.72 -19.68 -20.81
C GLY A 314 2.59 -18.83 -21.74
N ASP A 315 1.98 -18.06 -22.66
CA ASP A 315 2.70 -17.16 -23.55
C ASP A 315 3.15 -15.90 -22.77
N PRO A 316 4.47 -15.62 -22.69
CA PRO A 316 4.99 -14.47 -21.96
C PRO A 316 4.42 -13.14 -22.44
N ARG A 317 4.14 -12.98 -23.73
CA ARG A 317 3.58 -11.73 -24.29
C ARG A 317 2.15 -11.50 -23.81
N LEU A 318 1.33 -12.56 -23.83
CA LEU A 318 -0.04 -12.48 -23.33
C LEU A 318 -0.05 -12.21 -21.81
N LEU A 319 0.86 -12.81 -21.04
CA LEU A 319 0.97 -12.55 -19.60
C LEU A 319 1.28 -11.08 -19.28
N LEU A 320 2.09 -10.40 -20.12
CA LEU A 320 2.33 -8.96 -19.97
C LEU A 320 1.06 -8.12 -20.20
N PHE A 321 0.23 -8.47 -21.17
CA PHE A 321 -1.06 -7.80 -21.39
C PHE A 321 -2.05 -8.09 -20.23
N VAL A 322 -2.10 -9.33 -19.78
CA VAL A 322 -2.93 -9.71 -18.63
C VAL A 322 -2.52 -8.96 -17.36
N GLN A 323 -1.25 -8.61 -17.24
CA GLN A 323 -0.72 -7.86 -16.10
C GLN A 323 -1.23 -6.39 -16.03
N LEU A 324 -1.79 -5.86 -17.11
CA LEU A 324 -2.51 -4.57 -17.07
C LEU A 324 -3.69 -4.61 -16.09
N LEU A 325 -4.33 -5.78 -15.91
CA LEU A 325 -5.41 -5.97 -14.94
C LEU A 325 -4.93 -5.81 -13.49
N ASP A 326 -3.66 -6.15 -13.20
CA ASP A 326 -3.05 -5.88 -11.89
C ASP A 326 -2.96 -4.39 -11.59
N GLY A 327 -2.70 -3.58 -12.62
CA GLY A 327 -2.73 -2.13 -12.50
C GLY A 327 -4.13 -1.57 -12.17
N ILE A 328 -5.20 -2.18 -12.71
CA ILE A 328 -6.58 -1.83 -12.33
C ILE A 328 -6.82 -2.19 -10.85
N THR A 329 -6.47 -3.41 -10.45
CA THR A 329 -6.56 -3.86 -9.06
C THR A 329 -5.76 -2.96 -8.13
N GLY A 330 -4.50 -2.68 -8.46
CA GLY A 330 -3.61 -1.83 -7.67
C GLY A 330 -4.08 -0.38 -7.55
N SER A 331 -4.65 0.18 -8.63
CA SER A 331 -5.19 1.55 -8.62
C SER A 331 -6.45 1.68 -7.76
N THR A 332 -7.33 0.68 -7.79
CA THR A 332 -8.56 0.68 -7.00
C THR A 332 -8.27 0.40 -5.52
N LEU A 333 -7.55 -0.67 -5.21
CA LEU A 333 -7.26 -1.05 -3.82
C LEU A 333 -6.30 -0.07 -3.13
N GLY A 334 -5.33 0.50 -3.86
CA GLY A 334 -4.42 1.51 -3.31
C GLY A 334 -5.14 2.78 -2.83
N VAL A 335 -6.30 3.09 -3.42
CA VAL A 335 -7.16 4.19 -2.97
C VAL A 335 -8.17 3.71 -1.92
N LEU A 336 -8.88 2.62 -2.22
CA LEU A 336 -10.04 2.20 -1.43
C LEU A 336 -9.65 1.62 -0.08
N THR A 337 -8.46 1.05 0.10
CA THR A 337 -8.07 0.46 1.39
C THR A 337 -8.12 1.49 2.51
N ALA A 338 -7.47 2.62 2.36
CA ALA A 338 -7.51 3.67 3.37
C ALA A 338 -8.86 4.41 3.41
N LEU A 339 -9.52 4.59 2.26
CA LEU A 339 -10.79 5.29 2.16
C LEU A 339 -11.92 4.54 2.87
N VAL A 340 -12.09 3.25 2.60
CA VAL A 340 -13.11 2.40 3.23
C VAL A 340 -12.90 2.32 4.74
N VAL A 341 -11.63 2.18 5.19
CA VAL A 341 -11.33 2.21 6.62
C VAL A 341 -11.69 3.56 7.24
N ALA A 342 -11.40 4.68 6.56
CA ALA A 342 -11.77 6.02 7.02
C ALA A 342 -13.30 6.19 7.15
N ASP A 343 -14.05 5.70 6.15
CA ASP A 343 -15.52 5.75 6.18
C ASP A 343 -16.10 4.91 7.35
N LEU A 344 -15.60 3.67 7.53
CA LEU A 344 -16.08 2.73 8.55
C LEU A 344 -15.68 3.10 9.98
N THR A 345 -14.62 3.89 10.14
CA THR A 345 -14.13 4.34 11.45
C THR A 345 -14.39 5.80 11.74
N ARG A 346 -15.21 6.46 10.92
CA ARG A 346 -15.54 7.87 11.09
C ARG A 346 -16.16 8.12 12.47
N GLY A 347 -15.63 9.10 13.19
CA GLY A 347 -16.09 9.45 14.55
C GLY A 347 -15.51 8.59 15.67
N THR A 348 -14.76 7.54 15.36
CA THR A 348 -14.27 6.60 16.40
C THR A 348 -12.94 7.02 17.04
N GLY A 349 -12.16 7.86 16.38
CA GLY A 349 -10.78 8.18 16.79
C GLY A 349 -9.80 6.99 16.69
N ARG A 350 -10.13 5.96 15.90
CA ARG A 350 -9.38 4.69 15.76
C ARG A 350 -9.04 4.33 14.30
N PHE A 351 -8.96 5.32 13.44
CA PHE A 351 -8.68 5.12 12.01
C PHE A 351 -7.39 4.32 11.76
N ASN A 352 -6.30 4.71 12.44
CA ASN A 352 -5.00 4.09 12.19
C ASN A 352 -4.91 2.68 12.79
N LEU A 353 -5.54 2.44 13.96
CA LEU A 353 -5.65 1.10 14.54
C LEU A 353 -6.43 0.16 13.61
N ALA A 354 -7.52 0.64 13.02
CA ALA A 354 -8.31 -0.15 12.06
C ALA A 354 -7.51 -0.44 10.79
N GLN A 355 -6.71 0.49 10.28
CA GLN A 355 -5.77 0.22 9.18
C GLN A 355 -4.75 -0.85 9.57
N GLY A 356 -4.20 -0.78 10.78
CA GLY A 356 -3.29 -1.81 11.32
C GLY A 356 -3.95 -3.19 11.37
N LEU A 357 -5.23 -3.27 11.80
CA LEU A 357 -6.00 -4.53 11.82
C LEU A 357 -6.16 -5.09 10.41
N VAL A 358 -6.62 -4.27 9.47
CA VAL A 358 -6.81 -4.65 8.07
C VAL A 358 -5.50 -5.11 7.45
N GLY A 359 -4.42 -4.36 7.68
CA GLY A 359 -3.09 -4.70 7.21
C GLY A 359 -2.56 -6.01 7.80
N THR A 360 -2.78 -6.26 9.10
CA THR A 360 -2.36 -7.52 9.76
C THR A 360 -3.05 -8.71 9.10
N LEU A 361 -4.36 -8.64 8.88
CA LEU A 361 -5.10 -9.73 8.21
C LEU A 361 -4.63 -9.92 6.77
N ALA A 362 -4.42 -8.84 6.03
CA ALA A 362 -3.84 -8.89 4.69
C ALA A 362 -2.44 -9.54 4.68
N GLY A 363 -1.59 -9.19 5.63
CA GLY A 363 -0.26 -9.75 5.79
C GLY A 363 -0.27 -11.25 6.15
N ILE A 364 -1.20 -11.69 7.00
CA ILE A 364 -1.40 -13.12 7.29
C ILE A 364 -1.81 -13.86 6.01
N GLY A 365 -2.75 -13.29 5.24
CA GLY A 365 -3.16 -13.84 3.95
C GLY A 365 -1.98 -14.01 3.00
N ALA A 366 -1.16 -12.98 2.84
CA ALA A 366 0.04 -13.02 2.00
C ALA A 366 1.06 -14.07 2.46
N SER A 367 1.27 -14.21 3.77
CA SER A 367 2.22 -15.19 4.33
C SER A 367 1.78 -16.65 4.11
N LEU A 368 0.49 -16.91 4.16
CA LEU A 368 -0.06 -18.24 3.90
C LEU A 368 -0.15 -18.57 2.40
N SER A 369 -0.19 -17.56 1.55
CA SER A 369 -0.42 -17.67 0.10
C SER A 369 0.59 -18.55 -0.59
N THR A 370 1.86 -18.18 -0.52
CA THR A 370 2.94 -18.88 -1.23
C THR A 370 3.05 -20.32 -0.77
N ALA A 371 2.97 -20.59 0.54
CA ALA A 371 3.04 -21.95 1.08
C ALA A 371 1.87 -22.82 0.53
N PHE A 372 0.63 -22.30 0.58
CA PHE A 372 -0.55 -23.06 0.14
C PHE A 372 -0.55 -23.30 -1.37
N PHE A 373 -0.39 -22.25 -2.18
CA PHE A 373 -0.51 -22.39 -3.64
C PHE A 373 0.71 -23.06 -4.27
N SER A 374 1.91 -22.94 -3.69
CA SER A 374 3.06 -23.72 -4.13
C SER A 374 2.91 -25.21 -3.82
N LEU A 375 2.28 -25.56 -2.69
CA LEU A 375 1.96 -26.94 -2.37
C LEU A 375 0.94 -27.52 -3.35
N VAL A 376 -0.09 -26.77 -3.72
CA VAL A 376 -1.05 -27.17 -4.75
C VAL A 376 -0.37 -27.34 -6.11
N ALA A 377 0.45 -26.36 -6.51
CA ALA A 377 1.18 -26.41 -7.78
C ALA A 377 2.18 -27.56 -7.83
N GLY A 378 2.87 -27.85 -6.72
CA GLY A 378 3.82 -28.95 -6.63
C GLY A 378 3.19 -30.34 -6.74
N ASN A 379 2.00 -30.53 -6.15
CA ASN A 379 1.31 -31.83 -6.18
C ASN A 379 0.45 -32.05 -7.43
N PHE A 380 -0.16 -30.98 -7.97
CA PHE A 380 -1.18 -31.08 -9.05
C PHE A 380 -0.78 -30.32 -10.32
N GLY A 381 0.42 -29.72 -10.34
CA GLY A 381 0.91 -28.94 -11.47
C GLY A 381 0.57 -27.46 -11.41
N ALA A 382 1.36 -26.64 -12.12
CA ALA A 382 1.27 -25.18 -12.10
C ALA A 382 -0.14 -24.67 -12.51
N THR A 383 -0.78 -25.30 -13.49
CA THR A 383 -2.15 -24.95 -13.91
C THR A 383 -3.14 -25.09 -12.77
N ALA A 384 -3.04 -26.16 -11.96
CA ALA A 384 -3.90 -26.35 -10.80
C ALA A 384 -3.65 -25.26 -9.73
N GLY A 385 -2.40 -24.82 -9.55
CA GLY A 385 -2.05 -23.66 -8.72
C GLY A 385 -2.78 -22.39 -9.17
N PHE A 386 -2.73 -22.04 -10.45
CA PHE A 386 -3.42 -20.85 -10.98
C PHE A 386 -4.94 -20.98 -10.94
N VAL A 387 -5.49 -22.14 -11.23
CA VAL A 387 -6.96 -22.39 -11.13
C VAL A 387 -7.42 -22.23 -9.69
N SER A 388 -6.69 -22.76 -8.72
CA SER A 388 -7.05 -22.58 -7.31
C SER A 388 -6.98 -21.12 -6.84
N ILE A 389 -6.02 -20.33 -7.34
CA ILE A 389 -5.97 -18.87 -7.15
C ILE A 389 -7.20 -18.20 -7.77
N ALA A 390 -7.58 -18.57 -8.99
CA ALA A 390 -8.76 -18.04 -9.67
C ALA A 390 -10.05 -18.37 -8.92
N CYS A 391 -10.19 -19.59 -8.39
CA CYS A 391 -11.31 -19.96 -7.53
C CYS A 391 -11.37 -19.11 -6.24
N ALA A 392 -10.26 -18.91 -5.57
CA ALA A 392 -10.20 -18.04 -4.39
C ALA A 392 -10.57 -16.59 -4.74
N ALA A 393 -10.14 -16.08 -5.89
CA ALA A 393 -10.49 -14.76 -6.38
C ALA A 393 -11.99 -14.63 -6.71
N LEU A 394 -12.62 -15.64 -7.29
CA LEU A 394 -14.07 -15.66 -7.52
C LEU A 394 -14.85 -15.68 -6.21
N VAL A 395 -14.41 -16.45 -5.22
CA VAL A 395 -15.00 -16.46 -3.87
C VAL A 395 -14.89 -15.07 -3.25
N LEU A 396 -13.76 -14.38 -3.41
CA LEU A 396 -13.58 -13.00 -2.95
C LEU A 396 -14.60 -12.05 -3.59
N VAL A 397 -14.78 -12.11 -4.91
CA VAL A 397 -15.77 -11.28 -5.62
C VAL A 397 -17.18 -11.55 -5.09
N LEU A 398 -17.55 -12.81 -4.87
CA LEU A 398 -18.84 -13.20 -4.30
C LEU A 398 -19.03 -12.66 -2.87
N ILE A 399 -18.00 -12.76 -2.01
CA ILE A 399 -18.04 -12.22 -0.65
C ILE A 399 -18.32 -10.71 -0.67
N VAL A 400 -17.58 -9.97 -1.51
CA VAL A 400 -17.76 -8.51 -1.59
C VAL A 400 -19.12 -8.17 -2.20
N TRP A 401 -19.56 -8.93 -3.20
CA TRP A 401 -20.87 -8.72 -3.84
C TRP A 401 -22.05 -8.98 -2.87
N LEU A 402 -21.95 -10.01 -2.03
CA LEU A 402 -23.06 -10.39 -1.15
C LEU A 402 -23.05 -9.64 0.20
N TRP A 403 -21.87 -9.46 0.79
CA TRP A 403 -21.75 -9.05 2.19
C TRP A 403 -21.10 -7.68 2.41
N MET A 404 -20.39 -7.10 1.41
CA MET A 404 -19.78 -5.80 1.61
C MET A 404 -20.83 -4.70 1.55
N PRO A 405 -21.06 -3.94 2.64
CA PRO A 405 -21.95 -2.78 2.59
C PRO A 405 -21.33 -1.65 1.77
N GLU A 406 -22.17 -0.79 1.21
CA GLU A 406 -21.68 0.47 0.66
C GLU A 406 -21.30 1.42 1.81
N THR A 407 -20.07 1.92 1.77
CA THR A 407 -19.52 2.76 2.85
C THR A 407 -19.55 4.25 2.54
N MET A 408 -19.93 4.63 1.32
CA MET A 408 -20.07 6.03 0.94
C MET A 408 -21.15 6.73 1.79
N PRO A 409 -20.84 7.85 2.45
CA PRO A 409 -21.82 8.60 3.25
C PRO A 409 -23.01 9.06 2.41
N ALA A 410 -24.24 8.86 2.92
CA ALA A 410 -25.48 9.18 2.22
C ALA A 410 -25.58 10.65 1.75
N GLY A 411 -25.00 11.59 2.50
CA GLY A 411 -24.99 13.02 2.15
C GLY A 411 -24.14 13.36 0.91
N GLN A 412 -23.15 12.55 0.55
CA GLN A 412 -22.37 12.76 -0.67
C GLN A 412 -23.11 12.26 -1.91
N ARG A 413 -23.97 11.24 -1.79
CA ARG A 413 -24.81 10.73 -2.89
C ARG A 413 -25.87 11.73 -3.35
N ALA A 414 -26.41 12.53 -2.42
CA ALA A 414 -27.51 13.44 -2.70
C ALA A 414 -27.08 14.70 -3.49
N GLN A 415 -25.81 15.10 -3.39
CA GLN A 415 -25.32 16.31 -4.05
C GLN A 415 -25.11 16.14 -5.57
N ASP A 416 -24.82 14.93 -6.05
CA ASP A 416 -24.62 14.66 -7.49
C ASP A 416 -25.94 14.59 -8.28
N HIS A 417 -27.07 14.27 -7.63
CA HIS A 417 -28.38 14.22 -8.30
C HIS A 417 -29.09 15.58 -8.38
N THR A 418 -28.54 16.62 -7.77
CA THR A 418 -29.11 17.97 -7.75
C THR A 418 -28.31 18.98 -8.57
N ALA A 419 -27.22 18.61 -9.23
CA ALA A 419 -26.53 19.45 -10.20
C ALA A 419 -27.35 19.47 -11.52
N PRO A 420 -27.93 20.62 -11.94
CA PRO A 420 -28.59 20.72 -13.25
C PRO A 420 -27.51 20.58 -14.34
N GLY A 421 -27.80 19.75 -15.36
CA GLY A 421 -27.00 19.53 -16.55
C GLY A 421 -26.88 20.77 -17.45
#